data_cf654e8a8fa61b0e52b5849fe7574abf
#
_entry.id   cf654e8a8fa61b0e52b5849fe7574abf
#
_cell.length_a   1.000
_cell.length_b   1.000
_cell.length_c   1.000
_cell.angle_alpha   90.00
_cell.angle_beta   90.00
_cell.angle_gamma   90.00
#
_symmetry.space_group_name_H-M   'P 1'
#
loop_
_entity.id
_entity.type
_entity.pdbx_description
1 polymer ?
#
loop_
_entity_poly.entity_id
_entity_poly.type
_entity_poly.pdbx_seq_one_letter_code
_entity_poly.pdbx_strand_id
1 'polypeptide(L)'
;MTESKITCHQRAFNGVNVYYECHNYHPDKPAIVFIHGFLSSSFSFRRLIPLFEDTFSIITLDLPPFGRSEKSLTFQYSYKNLAKIVIELIDYLKLKDVVLSGHSMGGQVCLNVAKLKPSCVSKLVLLCSSAYLGPSHYGLVMSSYVPFFYLWVKTWLSRKGVLGNLQNVVFDHKLIDEEMIDGYTEPFLDDRTFMALTRMIRDREGDLSSKDLQHIKKPSLLIWGEEDRVVPLRLGRKLKDDLTDSTFISLKEIGHLLPEECPDIVQSHMVDFLYGEKALSQ
;
A
#
# COMPACT_ATOMS: atom_id res chain seq x y z
N MET A 1 -23.20 -16.70 -10.79
CA MET A 1 -22.31 -15.71 -10.17
C MET A 1 -22.91 -15.37 -8.82
N THR A 2 -22.31 -15.80 -7.73
CA THR A 2 -22.69 -15.38 -6.37
C THR A 2 -22.33 -13.90 -6.26
N GLU A 3 -23.28 -13.05 -5.87
CA GLU A 3 -22.96 -11.64 -5.59
C GLU A 3 -21.82 -11.58 -4.57
N SER A 4 -20.76 -10.85 -4.91
CA SER A 4 -19.64 -10.59 -4.02
C SER A 4 -20.14 -9.90 -2.75
N LYS A 5 -19.96 -10.55 -1.60
CA LYS A 5 -20.40 -10.00 -0.33
C LYS A 5 -19.33 -9.05 0.22
N ILE A 6 -19.54 -7.76 0.04
CA ILE A 6 -18.67 -6.71 0.60
C ILE A 6 -19.28 -6.23 1.92
N THR A 7 -18.46 -6.18 2.96
CA THR A 7 -18.84 -5.54 4.24
C THR A 7 -17.82 -4.47 4.60
N CYS A 8 -18.33 -3.28 4.92
CA CYS A 8 -17.54 -2.12 5.29
C CYS A 8 -17.57 -1.89 6.79
N HIS A 9 -16.45 -1.59 7.39
CA HIS A 9 -16.29 -1.48 8.83
C HIS A 9 -15.45 -0.26 9.22
N GLN A 10 -15.67 0.24 10.43
CA GLN A 10 -14.79 1.20 11.08
C GLN A 10 -14.48 0.75 12.50
N ARG A 11 -13.19 0.74 12.88
CA ARG A 11 -12.77 0.33 14.21
C ARG A 11 -11.45 1.00 14.60
N ALA A 12 -11.29 1.26 15.89
CA ALA A 12 -10.03 1.75 16.43
C ALA A 12 -8.98 0.62 16.47
N PHE A 13 -7.82 0.84 15.83
CA PHE A 13 -6.62 0.04 15.92
C PHE A 13 -5.44 0.97 16.24
N ASN A 14 -4.58 0.56 17.15
CA ASN A 14 -3.46 1.35 17.65
C ASN A 14 -3.84 2.82 18.01
N GLY A 15 -5.06 3.00 18.53
CA GLY A 15 -5.55 4.29 19.01
C GLY A 15 -6.08 5.25 17.93
N VAL A 16 -6.31 4.80 16.70
CA VAL A 16 -6.89 5.59 15.60
C VAL A 16 -8.00 4.80 14.91
N ASN A 17 -9.08 5.48 14.49
CA ASN A 17 -10.17 4.84 13.76
C ASN A 17 -9.75 4.53 12.33
N VAL A 18 -9.86 3.26 11.94
CA VAL A 18 -9.47 2.74 10.63
C VAL A 18 -10.71 2.20 9.92
N TYR A 19 -10.88 2.63 8.68
CA TYR A 19 -11.84 2.05 7.76
C TYR A 19 -11.21 0.84 7.06
N TYR A 20 -11.97 -0.26 6.96
CA TYR A 20 -11.56 -1.44 6.21
C TYR A 20 -12.76 -2.14 5.59
N GLU A 21 -12.51 -2.89 4.55
CA GLU A 21 -13.49 -3.68 3.82
C GLU A 21 -13.10 -5.15 3.84
N CYS A 22 -14.11 -6.01 3.95
CA CYS A 22 -13.97 -7.44 3.80
C CYS A 22 -14.77 -7.90 2.57
N HIS A 23 -14.07 -8.47 1.60
CA HIS A 23 -14.66 -9.00 0.37
C HIS A 23 -14.63 -10.53 0.43
N ASN A 24 -15.80 -11.15 0.30
CA ASN A 24 -15.99 -12.62 0.38
C ASN A 24 -15.27 -13.27 1.58
N TYR A 25 -15.26 -12.56 2.72
CA TYR A 25 -14.59 -13.03 3.93
C TYR A 25 -15.16 -14.36 4.42
N HIS A 26 -14.28 -15.34 4.61
CA HIS A 26 -14.55 -16.60 5.22
C HIS A 26 -13.39 -17.04 6.12
N PRO A 27 -13.61 -17.44 7.39
CA PRO A 27 -12.54 -17.70 8.35
C PRO A 27 -11.59 -18.86 7.97
N ASP A 28 -12.03 -19.76 7.07
CA ASP A 28 -11.25 -20.91 6.63
C ASP A 28 -10.52 -20.70 5.31
N LYS A 29 -10.78 -19.58 4.59
CA LYS A 29 -10.04 -19.22 3.40
C LYS A 29 -8.71 -18.53 3.77
N PRO A 30 -7.63 -18.76 3.00
CA PRO A 30 -6.44 -17.93 3.12
C PRO A 30 -6.80 -16.47 2.83
N ALA A 31 -6.11 -15.54 3.46
CA ALA A 31 -6.42 -14.12 3.34
C ALA A 31 -5.36 -13.35 2.56
N ILE A 32 -5.81 -12.42 1.69
CA ILE A 32 -4.94 -11.37 1.14
C ILE A 32 -5.36 -10.04 1.80
N VAL A 33 -4.38 -9.34 2.40
CA VAL A 33 -4.56 -7.99 2.91
C VAL A 33 -3.86 -7.02 1.96
N PHE A 34 -4.64 -6.18 1.28
CA PHE A 34 -4.13 -5.15 0.39
C PHE A 34 -3.90 -3.84 1.13
N ILE A 35 -2.71 -3.26 0.98
CA ILE A 35 -2.27 -2.04 1.67
C ILE A 35 -1.83 -1.01 0.63
N HIS A 36 -2.58 0.09 0.54
CA HIS A 36 -2.41 1.13 -0.47
C HIS A 36 -1.20 2.06 -0.22
N GLY A 37 -0.88 2.88 -1.22
CA GLY A 37 0.20 3.85 -1.20
C GLY A 37 -0.16 5.21 -0.61
N PHE A 38 0.76 6.16 -0.74
CA PHE A 38 0.61 7.55 -0.32
C PHE A 38 -0.47 8.26 -1.16
N LEU A 39 -1.30 9.10 -0.54
CA LEU A 39 -2.42 9.82 -1.17
C LEU A 39 -3.37 8.90 -1.97
N SER A 40 -3.65 7.75 -1.42
CA SER A 40 -4.53 6.75 -2.01
C SER A 40 -5.47 6.17 -0.94
N SER A 41 -6.22 5.14 -1.30
CA SER A 41 -7.13 4.40 -0.41
C SER A 41 -7.28 2.96 -0.92
N SER A 42 -8.16 2.17 -0.31
CA SER A 42 -8.60 0.86 -0.80
C SER A 42 -9.06 0.88 -2.27
N PHE A 43 -9.51 2.02 -2.75
CA PHE A 43 -9.92 2.25 -4.15
C PHE A 43 -8.86 1.82 -5.17
N SER A 44 -7.56 1.97 -4.86
CA SER A 44 -6.47 1.62 -5.79
C SER A 44 -6.40 0.13 -6.15
N PHE A 45 -7.12 -0.72 -5.42
CA PHE A 45 -7.16 -2.16 -5.69
C PHE A 45 -8.47 -2.62 -6.34
N ARG A 46 -9.38 -1.71 -6.72
CA ARG A 46 -10.72 -2.05 -7.25
C ARG A 46 -10.69 -2.98 -8.46
N ARG A 47 -9.65 -2.85 -9.31
CA ARG A 47 -9.48 -3.73 -10.49
C ARG A 47 -8.82 -5.08 -10.15
N LEU A 48 -8.08 -5.14 -9.04
CA LEU A 48 -7.36 -6.34 -8.64
C LEU A 48 -8.18 -7.25 -7.71
N ILE A 49 -8.99 -6.67 -6.81
CA ILE A 49 -9.81 -7.41 -5.85
C ILE A 49 -10.69 -8.48 -6.51
N PRO A 50 -11.47 -8.19 -7.57
CA PRO A 50 -12.38 -9.17 -8.17
C PRO A 50 -11.67 -10.42 -8.70
N LEU A 51 -10.37 -10.31 -9.03
CA LEU A 51 -9.58 -11.41 -9.58
C LEU A 51 -9.17 -12.44 -8.52
N PHE A 52 -9.38 -12.17 -7.22
CA PHE A 52 -8.97 -13.03 -6.12
C PHE A 52 -10.12 -13.45 -5.19
N GLU A 53 -11.26 -12.77 -5.22
CA GLU A 53 -12.32 -12.93 -4.19
C GLU A 53 -12.99 -14.31 -4.19
N ASP A 54 -12.94 -15.06 -5.28
CA ASP A 54 -13.46 -16.42 -5.31
C ASP A 54 -12.60 -17.38 -4.46
N THR A 55 -11.31 -17.15 -4.40
CA THR A 55 -10.33 -18.05 -3.77
C THR A 55 -9.89 -17.59 -2.40
N PHE A 56 -9.80 -16.31 -2.17
CA PHE A 56 -9.28 -15.69 -0.95
C PHE A 56 -10.36 -14.90 -0.19
N SER A 57 -10.17 -14.78 1.12
CA SER A 57 -10.76 -13.68 1.88
C SER A 57 -9.95 -12.42 1.62
N ILE A 58 -10.55 -11.40 0.99
CA ILE A 58 -9.82 -10.17 0.70
C ILE A 58 -10.15 -9.12 1.75
N ILE A 59 -9.12 -8.54 2.32
CA ILE A 59 -9.22 -7.42 3.25
C ILE A 59 -8.48 -6.23 2.64
N THR A 60 -9.15 -5.08 2.61
CA THR A 60 -8.52 -3.80 2.29
C THR A 60 -8.69 -2.86 3.46
N LEU A 61 -7.78 -1.93 3.65
CA LEU A 61 -7.92 -0.90 4.67
C LEU A 61 -7.42 0.44 4.12
N ASP A 62 -8.02 1.51 4.58
CA ASP A 62 -7.51 2.85 4.34
C ASP A 62 -6.52 3.18 5.45
N LEU A 63 -5.23 3.29 5.11
CA LEU A 63 -4.20 3.68 6.06
C LEU A 63 -4.44 5.13 6.52
N PRO A 64 -4.51 5.43 7.83
CA PRO A 64 -4.54 6.82 8.26
C PRO A 64 -3.31 7.60 7.76
N PRO A 65 -3.47 8.85 7.28
CA PRO A 65 -4.67 9.69 7.34
C PRO A 65 -5.49 9.68 6.02
N PHE A 66 -5.49 8.60 5.25
CA PHE A 66 -6.10 8.57 3.93
C PHE A 66 -7.50 7.95 3.94
N GLY A 67 -8.19 8.09 2.82
CA GLY A 67 -9.51 7.54 2.55
C GLY A 67 -10.52 7.88 3.65
N ARG A 68 -11.29 6.89 4.05
CA ARG A 68 -12.34 6.99 5.08
C ARG A 68 -11.83 6.82 6.52
N SER A 69 -10.50 6.56 6.69
CA SER A 69 -9.89 6.48 8.01
C SER A 69 -9.71 7.86 8.64
N GLU A 70 -9.51 7.86 9.95
CA GLU A 70 -9.36 9.08 10.75
C GLU A 70 -8.11 9.87 10.35
N LYS A 71 -8.28 11.18 10.19
CA LYS A 71 -7.23 12.16 9.99
C LYS A 71 -6.79 12.73 11.35
N SER A 72 -6.27 11.86 12.23
CA SER A 72 -5.90 12.21 13.60
C SER A 72 -4.72 13.17 13.65
N LEU A 73 -4.84 14.22 14.46
CA LEU A 73 -3.75 15.17 14.70
C LEU A 73 -2.84 14.76 15.87
N THR A 74 -3.20 13.69 16.58
CA THR A 74 -2.45 13.18 17.75
C THR A 74 -1.77 11.85 17.48
N PHE A 75 -2.22 11.09 16.49
CA PHE A 75 -1.59 9.83 16.08
C PHE A 75 -0.18 10.06 15.53
N GLN A 76 0.76 9.20 15.90
CA GLN A 76 2.13 9.22 15.38
C GLN A 76 2.21 8.37 14.11
N TYR A 77 2.35 9.03 12.96
CA TYR A 77 2.35 8.42 11.62
C TYR A 77 3.70 7.80 11.24
N SER A 78 4.26 6.95 12.09
CA SER A 78 5.44 6.16 11.76
C SER A 78 5.06 4.85 11.04
N TYR A 79 5.94 4.31 10.22
CA TYR A 79 5.73 2.98 9.60
C TYR A 79 5.50 1.90 10.64
N LYS A 80 6.22 2.00 11.77
CA LYS A 80 6.01 1.10 12.91
C LYS A 80 4.58 1.15 13.45
N ASN A 81 3.99 2.33 13.58
CA ASN A 81 2.62 2.46 14.08
C ASN A 81 1.57 2.09 13.03
N LEU A 82 1.81 2.39 11.74
CA LEU A 82 0.96 1.91 10.65
C LEU A 82 0.99 0.38 10.56
N ALA A 83 2.17 -0.25 10.73
CA ALA A 83 2.28 -1.70 10.78
C ALA A 83 1.53 -2.33 11.97
N LYS A 84 1.52 -1.67 13.15
CA LYS A 84 0.72 -2.13 14.30
C LYS A 84 -0.77 -2.14 14.00
N ILE A 85 -1.29 -1.14 13.26
CA ILE A 85 -2.69 -1.13 12.81
C ILE A 85 -3.00 -2.41 12.02
N VAL A 86 -2.14 -2.75 11.05
CA VAL A 86 -2.32 -3.96 10.23
C VAL A 86 -2.25 -5.22 11.07
N ILE A 87 -1.31 -5.30 12.00
CA ILE A 87 -1.16 -6.44 12.93
C ILE A 87 -2.43 -6.61 13.79
N GLU A 88 -2.93 -5.53 14.37
CA GLU A 88 -4.13 -5.55 15.21
C GLU A 88 -5.39 -5.92 14.39
N LEU A 89 -5.49 -5.48 13.13
CA LEU A 89 -6.57 -5.88 12.22
C LEU A 89 -6.52 -7.38 11.91
N ILE A 90 -5.34 -7.91 11.59
CA ILE A 90 -5.12 -9.36 11.35
C ILE A 90 -5.55 -10.18 12.58
N ASP A 91 -5.11 -9.76 13.78
CA ASP A 91 -5.43 -10.44 15.03
C ASP A 91 -6.92 -10.36 15.34
N TYR A 92 -7.53 -9.19 15.15
CA TYR A 92 -8.96 -8.97 15.40
C TYR A 92 -9.85 -9.86 14.50
N LEU A 93 -9.52 -9.92 13.20
CA LEU A 93 -10.23 -10.76 12.24
C LEU A 93 -9.82 -12.23 12.33
N LYS A 94 -8.82 -12.57 13.16
CA LYS A 94 -8.27 -13.94 13.30
C LYS A 94 -7.87 -14.55 11.96
N LEU A 95 -7.29 -13.73 11.08
CA LEU A 95 -6.88 -14.16 9.74
C LEU A 95 -5.78 -15.23 9.82
N LYS A 96 -5.84 -16.20 8.91
CA LYS A 96 -4.85 -17.29 8.78
C LYS A 96 -4.17 -17.20 7.42
N ASP A 97 -2.93 -17.70 7.36
CA ASP A 97 -2.14 -17.80 6.13
C ASP A 97 -2.13 -16.49 5.33
N VAL A 98 -1.87 -15.37 6.04
CA VAL A 98 -2.04 -14.03 5.48
C VAL A 98 -0.94 -13.71 4.47
N VAL A 99 -1.35 -13.40 3.26
CA VAL A 99 -0.53 -12.75 2.24
C VAL A 99 -0.70 -11.25 2.39
N LEU A 100 0.38 -10.52 2.65
CA LEU A 100 0.36 -9.06 2.64
C LEU A 100 0.76 -8.56 1.26
N SER A 101 -0.14 -7.85 0.59
CA SER A 101 0.13 -7.19 -0.68
C SER A 101 0.15 -5.68 -0.50
N GLY A 102 1.30 -5.05 -0.67
CA GLY A 102 1.47 -3.61 -0.47
C GLY A 102 1.94 -2.88 -1.71
N HIS A 103 1.26 -1.79 -2.05
CA HIS A 103 1.65 -0.89 -3.12
C HIS A 103 2.40 0.32 -2.57
N SER A 104 3.56 0.67 -3.18
CA SER A 104 4.31 1.88 -2.84
C SER A 104 4.59 1.99 -1.32
N MET A 105 4.12 3.04 -0.63
CA MET A 105 4.19 3.20 0.83
C MET A 105 3.62 1.97 1.56
N GLY A 106 2.55 1.37 1.06
CA GLY A 106 1.94 0.16 1.64
C GLY A 106 2.89 -1.03 1.65
N GLY A 107 3.78 -1.14 0.65
CA GLY A 107 4.83 -2.17 0.65
C GLY A 107 5.80 -2.00 1.82
N GLN A 108 6.18 -0.76 2.15
CA GLN A 108 7.02 -0.50 3.33
C GLN A 108 6.28 -0.81 4.65
N VAL A 109 4.96 -0.61 4.69
CA VAL A 109 4.14 -1.06 5.84
C VAL A 109 4.16 -2.58 5.94
N CYS A 110 3.97 -3.32 4.83
CA CYS A 110 4.06 -4.80 4.80
C CYS A 110 5.40 -5.30 5.35
N LEU A 111 6.51 -4.70 4.93
CA LEU A 111 7.86 -5.03 5.40
C LEU A 111 8.01 -4.79 6.92
N ASN A 112 7.45 -3.69 7.43
CA ASN A 112 7.42 -3.42 8.88
C ASN A 112 6.55 -4.42 9.64
N VAL A 113 5.41 -4.85 9.11
CA VAL A 113 4.61 -5.94 9.70
C VAL A 113 5.43 -7.23 9.79
N ALA A 114 6.06 -7.63 8.69
CA ALA A 114 6.89 -8.85 8.64
C ALA A 114 8.08 -8.78 9.60
N LYS A 115 8.66 -7.59 9.83
CA LYS A 115 9.72 -7.36 10.82
C LYS A 115 9.21 -7.45 12.26
N LEU A 116 8.05 -6.82 12.56
CA LEU A 116 7.52 -6.71 13.93
C LEU A 116 6.83 -7.99 14.40
N LYS A 117 6.08 -8.65 13.53
CA LYS A 117 5.32 -9.87 13.84
C LYS A 117 5.34 -10.86 12.67
N PRO A 118 6.49 -11.49 12.39
CA PRO A 118 6.62 -12.40 11.25
C PRO A 118 5.65 -13.59 11.30
N SER A 119 5.16 -13.98 12.48
CA SER A 119 4.22 -15.10 12.65
C SER A 119 2.83 -14.84 12.03
N CYS A 120 2.44 -13.57 11.82
CA CYS A 120 1.14 -13.25 11.22
C CYS A 120 1.19 -13.13 9.69
N VAL A 121 2.35 -13.32 9.05
CA VAL A 121 2.54 -13.19 7.60
C VAL A 121 3.03 -14.52 7.04
N SER A 122 2.34 -15.02 6.01
CA SER A 122 2.80 -16.19 5.24
C SER A 122 3.71 -15.79 4.09
N LYS A 123 3.30 -14.83 3.27
CA LYS A 123 4.03 -14.34 2.09
C LYS A 123 3.87 -12.83 1.93
N LEU A 124 4.81 -12.19 1.24
CA LEU A 124 4.77 -10.76 0.87
C LEU A 124 4.63 -10.59 -0.64
N VAL A 125 3.79 -9.66 -1.07
CA VAL A 125 3.71 -9.18 -2.45
C VAL A 125 3.93 -7.67 -2.44
N LEU A 126 4.98 -7.22 -3.09
CA LEU A 126 5.45 -5.83 -3.06
C LEU A 126 5.33 -5.23 -4.46
N LEU A 127 4.34 -4.37 -4.64
CA LEU A 127 4.02 -3.72 -5.91
C LEU A 127 4.63 -2.32 -5.92
N CYS A 128 5.67 -2.08 -6.70
CA CYS A 128 6.42 -0.80 -6.75
C CYS A 128 6.66 -0.23 -5.34
N SER A 129 7.09 -1.08 -4.40
CA SER A 129 7.20 -0.74 -2.98
C SER A 129 8.17 0.40 -2.73
N SER A 130 7.82 1.32 -1.82
CA SER A 130 8.80 2.25 -1.25
C SER A 130 9.98 1.50 -0.64
N ALA A 131 11.18 1.98 -0.89
CA ALA A 131 12.42 1.40 -0.36
C ALA A 131 13.53 2.45 -0.30
N TYR A 132 14.30 2.44 0.79
CA TYR A 132 15.50 3.25 1.02
C TYR A 132 15.30 4.76 1.06
N LEU A 133 14.07 5.23 1.23
CA LEU A 133 13.80 6.63 1.48
C LEU A 133 14.18 6.97 2.93
N GLY A 134 15.01 7.98 3.09
CA GLY A 134 15.39 8.47 4.42
C GLY A 134 14.23 9.12 5.19
N PRO A 135 14.47 9.49 6.46
CA PRO A 135 13.52 10.31 7.22
C PRO A 135 13.32 11.68 6.56
N SER A 136 12.28 12.38 6.96
CA SER A 136 12.03 13.73 6.47
C SER A 136 13.21 14.65 6.74
N HIS A 137 13.55 15.50 5.76
CA HIS A 137 14.66 16.45 5.91
C HIS A 137 14.41 17.40 7.10
N TYR A 138 15.42 17.66 7.91
CA TYR A 138 15.33 18.48 9.13
C TYR A 138 14.63 19.82 8.91
N GLY A 139 14.99 20.57 7.85
CA GLY A 139 14.35 21.84 7.52
C GLY A 139 12.83 21.71 7.29
N LEU A 140 12.39 20.64 6.61
CA LEU A 140 10.97 20.36 6.37
C LEU A 140 10.25 20.03 7.70
N VAL A 141 10.90 19.26 8.57
CA VAL A 141 10.37 18.96 9.91
C VAL A 141 10.20 20.24 10.71
N MET A 142 11.21 21.10 10.73
CA MET A 142 11.12 22.40 11.45
C MET A 142 10.04 23.30 10.85
N SER A 143 9.93 23.40 9.53
CA SER A 143 8.88 24.16 8.86
C SER A 143 7.49 23.66 9.18
N SER A 144 7.34 22.35 9.42
CA SER A 144 6.04 21.73 9.75
C SER A 144 5.44 22.20 11.09
N TYR A 145 6.24 22.82 11.96
CA TYR A 145 5.75 23.44 13.22
C TYR A 145 5.21 24.86 13.04
N VAL A 146 5.44 25.48 11.85
CA VAL A 146 4.88 26.80 11.57
C VAL A 146 3.37 26.70 11.43
N PRO A 147 2.58 27.59 12.09
CA PRO A 147 1.13 27.63 11.92
C PRO A 147 0.73 27.69 10.43
N PHE A 148 -0.33 26.99 10.07
CA PHE A 148 -0.86 26.91 8.70
C PHE A 148 0.08 26.30 7.65
N PHE A 149 1.17 25.67 8.02
CA PHE A 149 2.09 25.00 7.09
C PHE A 149 1.38 23.96 6.21
N TYR A 150 0.31 23.35 6.69
CA TYR A 150 -0.52 22.43 5.93
C TYR A 150 -1.09 23.04 4.63
N LEU A 151 -1.34 24.36 4.59
CA LEU A 151 -1.78 25.06 3.36
C LEU A 151 -0.71 25.06 2.30
N TRP A 152 0.57 25.19 2.70
CA TRP A 152 1.70 25.06 1.79
C TRP A 152 1.79 23.61 1.27
N VAL A 153 1.66 22.61 2.15
CA VAL A 153 1.65 21.20 1.75
C VAL A 153 0.51 20.93 0.77
N LYS A 154 -0.71 21.41 1.06
CA LYS A 154 -1.87 21.30 0.17
C LYS A 154 -1.58 21.92 -1.20
N THR A 155 -1.13 23.18 -1.21
CA THR A 155 -0.82 23.91 -2.45
C THR A 155 0.24 23.19 -3.26
N TRP A 156 1.29 22.68 -2.62
CA TRP A 156 2.39 21.99 -3.29
C TRP A 156 1.92 20.67 -3.92
N LEU A 157 1.15 19.84 -3.19
CA LEU A 157 0.62 18.57 -3.69
C LEU A 157 -0.45 18.77 -4.76
N SER A 158 -1.22 19.84 -4.68
CA SER A 158 -2.29 20.16 -5.63
C SER A 158 -1.81 20.90 -6.89
N ARG A 159 -0.53 21.28 -6.97
CA ARG A 159 0.00 22.12 -8.09
C ARG A 159 -0.25 21.55 -9.48
N LYS A 160 -0.15 20.23 -9.63
CA LYS A 160 -0.36 19.55 -10.91
C LYS A 160 -1.82 19.13 -11.12
N GLY A 161 -2.67 19.30 -10.10
CA GLY A 161 -4.00 18.70 -10.05
C GLY A 161 -3.93 17.17 -9.97
N VAL A 162 -5.09 16.54 -9.80
CA VAL A 162 -5.17 15.07 -9.72
C VAL A 162 -4.76 14.45 -11.05
N LEU A 163 -5.25 14.96 -12.16
CA LEU A 163 -4.90 14.48 -13.51
C LEU A 163 -3.38 14.52 -13.74
N GLY A 164 -2.73 15.65 -13.45
CA GLY A 164 -1.27 15.76 -13.63
C GLY A 164 -0.46 14.86 -12.69
N ASN A 165 -0.99 14.55 -11.51
CA ASN A 165 -0.39 13.56 -10.62
C ASN A 165 -0.55 12.15 -11.18
N LEU A 166 -1.74 11.78 -11.69
CA LEU A 166 -1.98 10.50 -12.34
C LEU A 166 -1.10 10.30 -13.58
N GLN A 167 -0.99 11.31 -14.44
CA GLN A 167 -0.08 11.28 -15.60
C GLN A 167 1.40 11.09 -15.24
N ASN A 168 1.80 11.45 -14.03
CA ASN A 168 3.16 11.23 -13.56
C ASN A 168 3.41 9.80 -13.08
N VAL A 169 2.36 9.09 -12.64
CA VAL A 169 2.47 7.76 -12.01
C VAL A 169 2.00 6.63 -12.93
N VAL A 170 1.20 6.91 -13.95
CA VAL A 170 0.71 5.96 -14.95
C VAL A 170 1.53 6.11 -16.24
N PHE A 171 1.89 4.99 -16.89
CA PHE A 171 2.62 5.01 -18.16
C PHE A 171 1.68 5.31 -19.34
N ASP A 172 0.63 4.50 -19.53
CA ASP A 172 -0.37 4.74 -20.58
C ASP A 172 -1.47 5.68 -20.05
N HIS A 173 -1.38 6.95 -20.42
CA HIS A 173 -2.35 7.97 -20.00
C HIS A 173 -3.77 7.74 -20.50
N LYS A 174 -4.00 6.82 -21.47
CA LYS A 174 -5.35 6.45 -21.94
C LYS A 174 -6.13 5.67 -20.89
N LEU A 175 -5.44 5.07 -19.91
CA LEU A 175 -6.07 4.36 -18.80
C LEU A 175 -6.70 5.29 -17.75
N ILE A 176 -6.38 6.60 -17.82
CA ILE A 176 -6.88 7.58 -16.87
C ILE A 176 -8.30 7.98 -17.29
N ASP A 177 -9.28 7.34 -16.70
CA ASP A 177 -10.71 7.60 -16.88
C ASP A 177 -11.27 8.51 -15.77
N GLU A 178 -12.54 8.91 -15.90
CA GLU A 178 -13.22 9.78 -14.93
C GLU A 178 -13.32 9.10 -13.55
N GLU A 179 -13.60 7.79 -13.50
CA GLU A 179 -13.67 7.02 -12.25
C GLU A 179 -12.33 7.06 -11.50
N MET A 180 -11.23 6.91 -12.23
CA MET A 180 -9.89 7.02 -11.66
C MET A 180 -9.60 8.42 -11.12
N ILE A 181 -9.95 9.47 -11.88
CA ILE A 181 -9.79 10.86 -11.44
C ILE A 181 -10.59 11.12 -10.16
N ASP A 182 -11.85 10.71 -10.12
CA ASP A 182 -12.73 10.91 -8.96
C ASP A 182 -12.21 10.16 -7.74
N GLY A 183 -11.83 8.88 -7.89
CA GLY A 183 -11.33 8.06 -6.79
C GLY A 183 -10.01 8.58 -6.19
N TYR A 184 -9.12 9.12 -7.00
CA TYR A 184 -7.87 9.73 -6.53
C TYR A 184 -8.00 11.21 -6.13
N THR A 185 -9.17 11.82 -6.32
CA THR A 185 -9.47 13.19 -5.84
C THR A 185 -9.80 13.22 -4.35
N GLU A 186 -10.38 12.15 -3.81
CA GLU A 186 -10.88 12.10 -2.43
C GLU A 186 -9.87 12.62 -1.38
N PRO A 187 -8.57 12.23 -1.38
CA PRO A 187 -7.62 12.72 -0.37
C PRO A 187 -7.41 14.25 -0.38
N PHE A 188 -7.75 14.92 -1.47
CA PHE A 188 -7.58 16.36 -1.65
C PHE A 188 -8.80 17.19 -1.19
N LEU A 189 -9.93 16.54 -0.88
CA LEU A 189 -11.17 17.21 -0.51
C LEU A 189 -11.23 17.61 0.97
N ASP A 190 -10.43 16.99 1.85
CA ASP A 190 -10.44 17.25 3.30
C ASP A 190 -9.13 17.91 3.76
N ASP A 191 -9.18 19.13 4.24
CA ASP A 191 -8.03 19.87 4.78
C ASP A 191 -7.36 19.16 5.96
N ARG A 192 -8.10 18.33 6.71
CA ARG A 192 -7.53 17.53 7.80
C ARG A 192 -6.53 16.51 7.29
N THR A 193 -6.67 16.03 6.05
CA THR A 193 -5.65 15.19 5.39
C THR A 193 -4.31 15.91 5.38
N PHE A 194 -4.26 17.17 4.96
CA PHE A 194 -3.02 17.94 4.87
C PHE A 194 -2.45 18.32 6.24
N MET A 195 -3.34 18.56 7.24
CA MET A 195 -2.92 18.76 8.64
C MET A 195 -2.25 17.48 9.16
N ALA A 196 -2.85 16.31 8.92
CA ALA A 196 -2.29 15.03 9.32
C ALA A 196 -1.01 14.66 8.53
N LEU A 197 -0.93 15.02 7.23
CA LEU A 197 0.30 14.90 6.44
C LEU A 197 1.44 15.77 7.01
N THR A 198 1.11 16.97 7.50
CA THR A 198 2.09 17.82 8.20
C THR A 198 2.62 17.11 9.46
N ARG A 199 1.78 16.35 10.16
CA ARG A 199 2.20 15.49 11.28
C ARG A 199 3.07 14.33 10.78
N MET A 200 2.65 13.65 9.70
CA MET A 200 3.42 12.54 9.10
C MET A 200 4.84 12.97 8.70
N ILE A 201 5.04 14.22 8.23
CA ILE A 201 6.37 14.76 7.95
C ILE A 201 7.28 14.69 9.20
N ARG A 202 6.74 14.96 10.38
CA ARG A 202 7.50 14.92 11.65
C ARG A 202 7.80 13.52 12.12
N ASP A 203 6.87 12.60 11.86
CA ASP A 203 6.85 11.26 12.47
C ASP A 203 7.56 10.21 11.59
N ARG A 204 7.90 10.56 10.34
CA ARG A 204 8.48 9.63 9.37
C ARG A 204 9.92 9.30 9.72
N GLU A 205 10.17 8.05 10.12
CA GLU A 205 11.48 7.51 10.47
C GLU A 205 12.35 7.09 9.27
N GLY A 206 11.77 7.07 8.08
CA GLY A 206 12.39 6.52 6.87
C GLY A 206 12.05 5.04 6.66
N ASP A 207 12.47 4.52 5.52
CA ASP A 207 12.26 3.12 5.13
C ASP A 207 13.24 2.20 5.87
N LEU A 208 12.95 0.89 5.89
CA LEU A 208 13.83 -0.09 6.53
C LEU A 208 15.22 -0.11 5.87
N SER A 209 16.23 -0.27 6.69
CA SER A 209 17.63 -0.40 6.25
C SER A 209 17.87 -1.76 5.58
N SER A 210 18.92 -1.87 4.75
CA SER A 210 19.39 -3.16 4.21
C SER A 210 19.56 -4.22 5.29
N LYS A 211 20.12 -3.84 6.45
CA LYS A 211 20.28 -4.73 7.60
C LYS A 211 18.94 -5.26 8.11
N ASP A 212 17.92 -4.41 8.22
CA ASP A 212 16.60 -4.82 8.67
C ASP A 212 15.94 -5.76 7.65
N LEU A 213 16.05 -5.43 6.34
CA LEU A 213 15.49 -6.22 5.25
C LEU A 213 16.07 -7.63 5.19
N GLN A 214 17.38 -7.78 5.39
CA GLN A 214 18.07 -9.09 5.42
C GLN A 214 17.58 -10.01 6.54
N HIS A 215 16.93 -9.48 7.58
CA HIS A 215 16.33 -10.28 8.65
C HIS A 215 14.89 -10.74 8.35
N ILE A 216 14.26 -10.22 7.31
CA ILE A 216 12.94 -10.67 6.87
C ILE A 216 13.10 -11.95 6.06
N LYS A 217 12.60 -13.07 6.62
CA LYS A 217 12.71 -14.42 6.05
C LYS A 217 11.38 -14.93 5.48
N LYS A 218 10.61 -14.03 4.89
CA LYS A 218 9.32 -14.37 4.29
C LYS A 218 9.47 -14.47 2.78
N PRO A 219 8.91 -15.51 2.14
CA PRO A 219 8.83 -15.56 0.69
C PRO A 219 8.20 -14.26 0.17
N SER A 220 8.85 -13.61 -0.75
CA SER A 220 8.49 -12.28 -1.22
C SER A 220 8.46 -12.21 -2.74
N LEU A 221 7.36 -11.73 -3.31
CA LEU A 221 7.24 -11.41 -4.72
C LEU A 221 7.31 -9.88 -4.88
N LEU A 222 8.23 -9.41 -5.70
CA LEU A 222 8.41 -8.01 -6.05
C LEU A 222 8.02 -7.81 -7.50
N ILE A 223 7.02 -6.97 -7.78
CA ILE A 223 6.60 -6.63 -9.15
C ILE A 223 6.81 -5.13 -9.35
N TRP A 224 7.44 -4.75 -10.47
CA TRP A 224 7.83 -3.38 -10.74
C TRP A 224 7.57 -2.95 -12.17
N GLY A 225 7.03 -1.74 -12.35
CA GLY A 225 7.00 -1.09 -13.66
C GLY A 225 8.39 -0.57 -14.05
N GLU A 226 8.84 -0.83 -15.27
CA GLU A 226 10.13 -0.32 -15.77
C GLU A 226 10.12 1.20 -15.92
N GLU A 227 8.91 1.78 -16.14
CA GLU A 227 8.67 3.20 -16.34
C GLU A 227 8.24 3.93 -15.04
N ASP A 228 8.43 3.28 -13.88
CA ASP A 228 8.11 3.88 -12.58
C ASP A 228 8.99 5.12 -12.30
N ARG A 229 8.36 6.30 -12.32
CA ARG A 229 8.98 7.60 -12.06
C ARG A 229 8.98 7.99 -10.59
N VAL A 230 8.26 7.24 -9.74
CA VAL A 230 8.12 7.50 -8.29
C VAL A 230 9.13 6.69 -7.51
N VAL A 231 9.15 5.37 -7.72
CA VAL A 231 10.13 4.45 -7.11
C VAL A 231 10.92 3.76 -8.23
N PRO A 232 12.05 4.33 -8.63
CA PRO A 232 12.81 3.83 -9.76
C PRO A 232 13.18 2.34 -9.66
N LEU A 233 13.11 1.62 -10.78
CA LEU A 233 13.37 0.17 -10.92
C LEU A 233 14.64 -0.30 -10.19
N ARG A 234 15.70 0.54 -10.18
CA ARG A 234 16.96 0.25 -9.47
C ARG A 234 16.76 0.00 -7.97
N LEU A 235 15.76 0.64 -7.35
CA LEU A 235 15.44 0.44 -5.93
C LEU A 235 14.73 -0.90 -5.70
N GLY A 236 13.87 -1.34 -6.63
CA GLY A 236 13.27 -2.65 -6.60
C GLY A 236 14.30 -3.77 -6.73
N ARG A 237 15.27 -3.61 -7.64
CA ARG A 237 16.39 -4.57 -7.78
C ARG A 237 17.24 -4.66 -6.51
N LYS A 238 17.56 -3.52 -5.91
CA LYS A 238 18.26 -3.48 -4.63
C LYS A 238 17.45 -4.12 -3.50
N LEU A 239 16.13 -3.88 -3.47
CA LEU A 239 15.23 -4.50 -2.49
C LEU A 239 15.22 -6.03 -2.62
N LYS A 240 15.22 -6.54 -3.87
CA LYS A 240 15.35 -7.96 -4.17
C LYS A 240 16.66 -8.53 -3.63
N ASP A 241 17.77 -7.81 -3.76
CA ASP A 241 19.08 -8.28 -3.28
C ASP A 241 19.18 -8.31 -1.74
N ASP A 242 18.46 -7.40 -1.05
CA ASP A 242 18.41 -7.34 0.41
C ASP A 242 17.39 -8.32 1.03
N LEU A 243 16.34 -8.73 0.30
CA LEU A 243 15.38 -9.74 0.75
C LEU A 243 15.84 -11.13 0.33
N THR A 244 16.24 -11.95 1.30
CA THR A 244 16.94 -13.24 1.06
C THR A 244 16.11 -14.31 0.36
N ASP A 245 14.78 -14.25 0.47
CA ASP A 245 13.84 -15.17 -0.16
C ASP A 245 12.86 -14.34 -1.02
N SER A 246 13.33 -13.93 -2.20
CA SER A 246 12.54 -13.03 -3.05
C SER A 246 12.67 -13.33 -4.54
N THR A 247 11.53 -13.21 -5.24
CA THR A 247 11.42 -13.22 -6.70
C THR A 247 11.15 -11.80 -7.18
N PHE A 248 11.81 -11.37 -8.25
CA PHE A 248 11.66 -10.03 -8.83
C PHE A 248 11.20 -10.11 -10.29
N ILE A 249 10.14 -9.37 -10.60
CA ILE A 249 9.56 -9.27 -11.94
C ILE A 249 9.51 -7.80 -12.33
N SER A 250 10.02 -7.44 -13.49
CA SER A 250 9.86 -6.12 -14.08
C SER A 250 8.96 -6.18 -15.30
N LEU A 251 8.06 -5.20 -15.41
CA LEU A 251 7.05 -5.12 -16.48
C LEU A 251 7.35 -3.90 -17.36
N LYS A 252 7.54 -4.12 -18.65
CA LYS A 252 7.77 -3.05 -19.64
C LYS A 252 6.49 -2.26 -19.90
N GLU A 253 6.64 -0.98 -20.21
CA GLU A 253 5.53 -0.09 -20.55
C GLU A 253 4.49 0.02 -19.42
N ILE A 254 4.93 -0.12 -18.17
CA ILE A 254 4.12 0.01 -16.96
C ILE A 254 4.79 1.04 -16.03
N GLY A 255 3.97 1.91 -15.46
CA GLY A 255 4.40 2.94 -14.51
C GLY A 255 4.36 2.47 -13.06
N HIS A 256 3.90 3.34 -12.18
CA HIS A 256 3.87 3.12 -10.73
C HIS A 256 2.60 2.41 -10.24
N LEU A 257 1.45 2.61 -10.92
CA LEU A 257 0.14 2.14 -10.45
C LEU A 257 -0.22 0.75 -11.00
N LEU A 258 0.60 -0.26 -10.74
CA LEU A 258 0.40 -1.62 -11.25
C LEU A 258 -1.02 -2.18 -11.06
N PRO A 259 -1.70 -2.00 -9.90
CA PRO A 259 -3.06 -2.51 -9.70
C PRO A 259 -4.09 -1.90 -10.65
N GLU A 260 -3.79 -0.73 -11.22
CA GLU A 260 -4.62 -0.02 -12.19
C GLU A 260 -4.22 -0.29 -13.63
N GLU A 261 -2.89 -0.34 -13.88
CA GLU A 261 -2.34 -0.40 -15.23
C GLU A 261 -2.37 -1.83 -15.81
N CYS A 262 -2.15 -2.85 -14.96
CA CYS A 262 -2.02 -4.23 -15.43
C CYS A 262 -2.51 -5.26 -14.39
N PRO A 263 -3.76 -5.16 -13.89
CA PRO A 263 -4.27 -6.03 -12.83
C PRO A 263 -4.20 -7.51 -13.18
N ASP A 264 -4.51 -7.90 -14.41
CA ASP A 264 -4.47 -9.32 -14.86
C ASP A 264 -3.06 -9.89 -14.84
N ILE A 265 -2.05 -9.09 -15.26
CA ILE A 265 -0.64 -9.52 -15.25
C ILE A 265 -0.16 -9.66 -13.80
N VAL A 266 -0.50 -8.70 -12.94
CA VAL A 266 -0.20 -8.76 -11.49
C VAL A 266 -0.83 -10.01 -10.89
N GLN A 267 -2.12 -10.27 -11.18
CA GLN A 267 -2.84 -11.44 -10.69
C GLN A 267 -2.16 -12.74 -11.13
N SER A 268 -1.80 -12.88 -12.40
CA SER A 268 -1.13 -14.07 -12.91
C SER A 268 0.18 -14.36 -12.16
N HIS A 269 1.05 -13.37 -12.00
CA HIS A 269 2.29 -13.54 -11.23
C HIS A 269 2.06 -13.81 -9.74
N MET A 270 1.03 -13.21 -9.15
CA MET A 270 0.66 -13.52 -7.77
C MET A 270 0.18 -14.97 -7.63
N VAL A 271 -0.66 -15.46 -8.53
CA VAL A 271 -1.15 -16.87 -8.51
C VAL A 271 0.01 -17.84 -8.65
N ASP A 272 0.91 -17.63 -9.60
CA ASP A 272 2.11 -18.45 -9.77
C ASP A 272 2.97 -18.50 -8.49
N PHE A 273 3.16 -17.35 -7.86
CA PHE A 273 3.91 -17.25 -6.61
C PHE A 273 3.20 -17.90 -5.42
N LEU A 274 1.88 -17.79 -5.34
CA LEU A 274 1.09 -18.29 -4.22
C LEU A 274 0.95 -19.81 -4.24
N TYR A 275 0.77 -20.40 -5.43
CA TYR A 275 0.49 -21.83 -5.59
C TYR A 275 1.65 -22.64 -6.20
N GLY A 276 2.68 -21.96 -6.74
CA GLY A 276 3.78 -22.56 -7.51
C GLY A 276 3.36 -22.81 -8.97
N GLU A 277 4.35 -22.95 -9.87
CA GLU A 277 4.17 -23.06 -11.33
C GLU A 277 3.26 -24.23 -11.80
N LYS A 278 2.79 -25.08 -10.88
CA LYS A 278 1.93 -26.25 -11.20
C LYS A 278 0.43 -25.93 -11.24
N ALA A 279 -0.02 -24.74 -10.86
CA ALA A 279 -1.44 -24.45 -10.72
C ALA A 279 -2.15 -24.09 -12.04
N LEU A 280 -1.42 -23.77 -13.11
CA LEU A 280 -1.98 -23.37 -14.42
C LEU A 280 -2.08 -24.52 -15.44
N SER A 281 -1.82 -25.76 -15.06
CA SER A 281 -1.86 -26.95 -15.95
C SER A 281 -3.03 -27.90 -15.69
N GLN A 282 -4.12 -27.41 -15.05
CA GLN A 282 -5.35 -28.19 -14.88
C GLN A 282 -6.56 -27.51 -15.49
#